data_69419770267542d05956331976e0ba4d
#
_entry.id   69419770267542d05956331976e0ba4d
#
_cell.length_a   1.000
_cell.length_b   1.000
_cell.length_c   1.000
_cell.angle_alpha   90.00
_cell.angle_beta   90.00
_cell.angle_gamma   90.00
#
_symmetry.space_group_name_H-M   'P 1'
#
loop_
_entity.id
_entity.type
_entity.pdbx_description
1 polymer ?
#
loop_
_entity_poly.entity_id
_entity_poly.type
_entity_poly.pdbx_seq_one_letter_code
_entity_poly.pdbx_strand_id
1 'polypeptide(L)'
;MVFGCSVAYHLAKLGYTDIVLLERKKLTSGTTWHAAGLVGQMRSSLNLTQMVQYSGNLYETLEAETGMATGYRRTGSVSLAINEERLKEFKRNASLAKVHGVDVQILSPAELKDKLNLFNLNDVVGGAWIPKDGKADPANVAIALAKGAKNNGVKIFEDVNVIGIHQEDGKVKGVQTELGNIQSEVVVNRGGMWAREVGRMAGVSVPLHACEHFYFLTSCVPNLGDM
;
A
#
# COMPACT_ATOMS: atom_id res chain seq x y z
N MET A 1 2.15 8.43 3.88
CA MET A 1 1.43 8.31 5.17
C MET A 1 0.99 6.89 5.49
N VAL A 2 0.40 6.10 4.58
CA VAL A 2 0.02 4.70 4.88
C VAL A 2 1.18 3.88 5.46
N PHE A 3 2.39 4.01 4.91
CA PHE A 3 3.57 3.34 5.46
C PHE A 3 3.95 3.80 6.88
N GLY A 4 3.82 5.11 7.18
CA GLY A 4 4.07 5.62 8.54
C GLY A 4 3.08 5.07 9.55
N CYS A 5 1.78 5.07 9.21
CA CYS A 5 0.73 4.48 10.03
C CYS A 5 0.94 2.97 10.22
N SER A 6 1.33 2.26 9.15
CA SER A 6 1.64 0.83 9.22
C SER A 6 2.83 0.53 10.13
N VAL A 7 3.93 1.29 10.02
CA VAL A 7 5.09 1.11 10.91
C VAL A 7 4.70 1.35 12.36
N ALA A 8 4.00 2.45 12.65
CA ALA A 8 3.56 2.76 14.01
C ALA A 8 2.63 1.68 14.60
N TYR A 9 1.67 1.20 13.78
CA TYR A 9 0.76 0.13 14.16
C TYR A 9 1.52 -1.16 14.50
N HIS A 10 2.44 -1.59 13.62
CA HIS A 10 3.16 -2.85 13.82
C HIS A 10 4.16 -2.77 14.97
N LEU A 11 4.86 -1.65 15.16
CA LEU A 11 5.74 -1.47 16.30
C LEU A 11 4.97 -1.58 17.62
N ALA A 12 3.79 -0.94 17.70
CA ALA A 12 2.95 -1.04 18.89
C ALA A 12 2.46 -2.48 19.12
N LYS A 13 2.05 -3.20 18.07
CA LYS A 13 1.69 -4.62 18.18
C LYS A 13 2.85 -5.53 18.57
N LEU A 14 4.08 -5.15 18.25
CA LEU A 14 5.31 -5.85 18.71
C LEU A 14 5.71 -5.51 20.14
N GLY A 15 4.94 -4.66 20.84
CA GLY A 15 5.16 -4.31 22.23
C GLY A 15 6.07 -3.10 22.46
N TYR A 16 6.46 -2.39 21.40
CA TYR A 16 7.16 -1.12 21.58
C TYR A 16 6.21 -0.07 22.16
N THR A 17 6.67 0.62 23.17
CA THR A 17 5.97 1.74 23.83
C THR A 17 6.63 3.06 23.43
N ASP A 18 6.00 4.18 23.81
CA ASP A 18 6.52 5.53 23.59
C ASP A 18 6.81 5.86 22.12
N ILE A 19 5.90 5.46 21.25
CA ILE A 19 5.95 5.71 19.82
C ILE A 19 5.22 7.01 19.50
N VAL A 20 5.88 7.88 18.75
CA VAL A 20 5.32 9.13 18.24
C VAL A 20 5.31 9.09 16.71
N LEU A 21 4.18 9.38 16.10
CA LEU A 21 4.04 9.60 14.66
C LEU A 21 3.74 11.07 14.42
N LEU A 22 4.56 11.71 13.61
CA LEU A 22 4.41 13.11 13.21
C LEU A 22 3.96 13.19 11.75
N GLU A 23 2.93 13.97 11.49
CA GLU A 23 2.49 14.33 10.14
C GLU A 23 2.46 15.85 10.00
N ARG A 24 3.11 16.37 8.97
CA ARG A 24 3.21 17.83 8.76
C ARG A 24 1.87 18.50 8.42
N LYS A 25 0.90 17.73 7.92
CA LYS A 25 -0.48 18.15 7.63
C LYS A 25 -1.45 17.16 8.24
N LYS A 26 -2.60 16.93 7.59
CA LYS A 26 -3.54 15.89 8.01
C LYS A 26 -3.10 14.51 7.50
N LEU A 27 -3.46 13.47 8.23
CA LEU A 27 -3.28 12.09 7.75
C LEU A 27 -3.89 11.96 6.36
N THR A 28 -3.20 11.23 5.49
CA THR A 28 -3.55 10.97 4.09
C THR A 28 -3.41 12.13 3.10
N SER A 29 -3.25 13.37 3.53
CA SER A 29 -3.20 14.57 2.66
C SER A 29 -2.04 14.60 1.63
N GLY A 30 -1.05 13.71 1.77
CA GLY A 30 0.00 13.52 0.75
C GLY A 30 -0.45 12.60 -0.38
N THR A 31 0.46 11.74 -0.87
CA THR A 31 0.19 10.85 -2.02
C THR A 31 -0.72 9.64 -1.70
N THR A 32 -1.07 9.40 -0.44
CA THR A 32 -1.85 8.21 -0.04
C THR A 32 -3.23 8.18 -0.68
N TRP A 33 -3.97 9.27 -0.65
CA TRP A 33 -5.33 9.33 -1.19
C TRP A 33 -5.38 9.26 -2.73
N HIS A 34 -4.25 9.50 -3.40
CA HIS A 34 -4.13 9.39 -4.85
C HIS A 34 -3.91 7.94 -5.34
N ALA A 35 -3.65 7.00 -4.43
CA ALA A 35 -3.39 5.63 -4.85
C ALA A 35 -4.66 4.96 -5.39
N ALA A 36 -4.49 4.12 -6.43
CA ALA A 36 -5.61 3.42 -7.07
C ALA A 36 -6.28 2.36 -6.17
N GLY A 37 -5.65 2.01 -5.05
CA GLY A 37 -6.20 1.06 -4.09
C GLY A 37 -6.13 -0.41 -4.52
N LEU A 38 -5.35 -0.75 -5.53
CA LEU A 38 -5.21 -2.13 -5.99
C LEU A 38 -4.35 -2.95 -5.02
N VAL A 39 -4.89 -4.08 -4.57
CA VAL A 39 -4.25 -5.01 -3.61
C VAL A 39 -4.02 -6.34 -4.29
N GLY A 40 -2.87 -6.47 -4.96
CA GLY A 40 -2.51 -7.70 -5.67
C GLY A 40 -1.76 -8.68 -4.77
N GLN A 41 -1.95 -9.99 -4.99
CA GLN A 41 -1.38 -11.08 -4.19
C GLN A 41 -0.04 -11.57 -4.71
N MET A 42 0.33 -11.27 -5.95
CA MET A 42 1.54 -11.77 -6.59
C MET A 42 2.54 -10.64 -6.85
N ARG A 43 3.81 -10.92 -6.56
CA ARG A 43 4.96 -10.07 -6.90
C ARG A 43 6.08 -10.92 -7.48
N SER A 44 7.11 -10.27 -8.02
CA SER A 44 8.24 -10.91 -8.70
C SER A 44 9.11 -11.78 -7.78
N SER A 45 9.09 -11.55 -6.47
CA SER A 45 9.85 -12.34 -5.50
C SER A 45 8.94 -12.91 -4.41
N LEU A 46 9.39 -14.00 -3.78
CA LEU A 46 8.68 -14.65 -2.69
C LEU A 46 8.47 -13.68 -1.51
N ASN A 47 9.51 -12.95 -1.10
CA ASN A 47 9.43 -12.04 0.04
C ASN A 47 8.38 -10.93 -0.19
N LEU A 48 8.38 -10.32 -1.38
CA LEU A 48 7.38 -9.31 -1.73
C LEU A 48 5.98 -9.91 -1.83
N THR A 49 5.86 -11.14 -2.35
CA THR A 49 4.58 -11.86 -2.40
C THR A 49 4.04 -12.12 -1.00
N GLN A 50 4.86 -12.58 -0.07
CA GLN A 50 4.46 -12.76 1.33
C GLN A 50 4.02 -11.46 1.99
N MET A 51 4.72 -10.34 1.73
CA MET A 51 4.34 -9.03 2.25
C MET A 51 2.98 -8.56 1.74
N VAL A 52 2.68 -8.73 0.46
CA VAL A 52 1.38 -8.30 -0.07
C VAL A 52 0.24 -9.22 0.36
N GLN A 53 0.49 -10.53 0.51
CA GLN A 53 -0.47 -11.47 1.10
C GLN A 53 -0.78 -11.10 2.55
N TYR A 54 0.25 -10.81 3.35
CA TYR A 54 0.07 -10.32 4.72
C TYR A 54 -0.79 -9.05 4.74
N SER A 55 -0.51 -8.09 3.86
CA SER A 55 -1.27 -6.84 3.78
C SER A 55 -2.74 -7.08 3.44
N GLY A 56 -3.03 -7.96 2.48
CA GLY A 56 -4.41 -8.31 2.13
C GLY A 56 -5.17 -8.94 3.30
N ASN A 57 -4.54 -9.88 4.00
CA ASN A 57 -5.14 -10.51 5.18
C ASN A 57 -5.34 -9.51 6.33
N LEU A 58 -4.38 -8.61 6.55
CA LEU A 58 -4.52 -7.55 7.55
C LEU A 58 -5.71 -6.63 7.25
N TYR A 59 -5.89 -6.22 5.98
CA TYR A 59 -6.98 -5.31 5.62
C TYR A 59 -8.37 -5.94 5.79
N GLU A 60 -8.49 -7.26 5.71
CA GLU A 60 -9.75 -7.97 6.01
C GLU A 60 -10.12 -7.91 7.49
N THR A 61 -9.12 -7.94 8.37
CA THR A 61 -9.37 -8.01 9.82
C THR A 61 -9.32 -6.64 10.51
N LEU A 62 -8.71 -5.66 9.84
CA LEU A 62 -8.43 -4.35 10.44
C LEU A 62 -9.70 -3.57 10.83
N GLU A 63 -10.78 -3.73 10.07
CA GLU A 63 -12.07 -3.10 10.39
C GLU A 63 -12.65 -3.66 11.69
N ALA A 64 -12.62 -4.97 11.87
CA ALA A 64 -13.09 -5.61 13.11
C ALA A 64 -12.25 -5.20 14.32
N GLU A 65 -10.93 -5.01 14.14
CA GLU A 65 -10.00 -4.59 15.20
C GLU A 65 -10.17 -3.12 15.59
N THR A 66 -10.43 -2.26 14.63
CA THR A 66 -10.36 -0.80 14.83
C THR A 66 -11.70 -0.08 14.80
N GLY A 67 -12.74 -0.72 14.29
CA GLY A 67 -14.02 -0.11 13.98
C GLY A 67 -14.00 0.84 12.78
N MET A 68 -12.91 0.84 12.00
CA MET A 68 -12.73 1.72 10.84
C MET A 68 -12.72 0.91 9.55
N ALA A 69 -13.69 1.17 8.67
CA ALA A 69 -13.78 0.50 7.38
C ALA A 69 -12.53 0.78 6.53
N THR A 70 -11.96 -0.27 5.95
CA THR A 70 -10.83 -0.16 5.01
C THR A 70 -11.28 -0.06 3.56
N GLY A 71 -12.55 -0.36 3.29
CA GLY A 71 -13.07 -0.53 1.94
C GLY A 71 -12.46 -1.72 1.20
N TYR A 72 -11.75 -2.61 1.90
CA TYR A 72 -11.13 -3.77 1.28
C TYR A 72 -12.17 -4.80 0.84
N ARG A 73 -12.06 -5.20 -0.41
CA ARG A 73 -12.89 -6.27 -1.00
C ARG A 73 -12.03 -7.12 -1.91
N ARG A 74 -12.17 -8.43 -1.83
CA ARG A 74 -11.59 -9.38 -2.81
C ARG A 74 -12.48 -9.41 -4.04
N THR A 75 -12.08 -8.66 -5.05
CA THR A 75 -12.79 -8.57 -6.33
C THR A 75 -12.19 -9.46 -7.40
N GLY A 76 -11.01 -10.03 -7.11
CA GLY A 76 -10.17 -10.63 -8.13
C GLY A 76 -9.53 -9.59 -9.04
N SER A 77 -8.60 -10.03 -9.87
CA SER A 77 -8.04 -9.25 -10.96
C SER A 77 -7.81 -10.11 -12.19
N VAL A 78 -7.86 -9.49 -13.35
CA VAL A 78 -7.57 -10.14 -14.62
C VAL A 78 -6.50 -9.38 -15.38
N SER A 79 -5.55 -10.11 -15.95
CA SER A 79 -4.60 -9.61 -16.94
C SER A 79 -4.89 -10.25 -18.28
N LEU A 80 -5.05 -9.45 -19.33
CA LEU A 80 -5.38 -9.92 -20.68
C LEU A 80 -4.10 -10.09 -21.51
N ALA A 81 -4.04 -11.17 -22.28
CA ALA A 81 -3.00 -11.44 -23.26
C ALA A 81 -3.55 -11.20 -24.68
N ILE A 82 -2.95 -10.27 -25.40
CA ILE A 82 -3.33 -9.92 -26.78
C ILE A 82 -2.42 -10.64 -27.81
N ASN A 83 -1.49 -11.47 -27.37
CA ASN A 83 -0.65 -12.33 -28.20
C ASN A 83 -0.17 -13.56 -27.43
N GLU A 84 0.30 -14.57 -28.15
CA GLU A 84 0.74 -15.85 -27.60
C GLU A 84 1.96 -15.72 -26.68
N GLU A 85 2.88 -14.80 -26.94
CA GLU A 85 4.07 -14.57 -26.11
C GLU A 85 3.66 -14.11 -24.73
N ARG A 86 2.68 -13.19 -24.63
CA ARG A 86 2.14 -12.74 -23.35
C ARG A 86 1.41 -13.85 -22.61
N LEU A 87 0.68 -14.69 -23.33
CA LEU A 87 0.01 -15.84 -22.73
C LEU A 87 1.01 -16.88 -22.18
N LYS A 88 2.13 -17.13 -22.90
CA LYS A 88 3.23 -17.96 -22.40
C LYS A 88 3.85 -17.39 -21.12
N GLU A 89 4.04 -16.08 -21.05
CA GLU A 89 4.52 -15.40 -19.86
C GLU A 89 3.55 -15.62 -18.69
N PHE A 90 2.25 -15.45 -18.90
CA PHE A 90 1.25 -15.70 -17.84
C PHE A 90 1.27 -17.16 -17.36
N LYS A 91 1.38 -18.14 -18.24
CA LYS A 91 1.51 -19.56 -17.87
C LYS A 91 2.75 -19.81 -17.01
N ARG A 92 3.90 -19.18 -17.36
CA ARG A 92 5.12 -19.26 -16.55
C ARG A 92 4.92 -18.62 -15.17
N ASN A 93 4.32 -17.44 -15.12
CA ASN A 93 4.03 -16.74 -13.88
C ASN A 93 3.03 -17.50 -13.00
N ALA A 94 2.02 -18.16 -13.59
CA ALA A 94 1.10 -19.02 -12.86
C ALA A 94 1.82 -20.24 -12.24
N SER A 95 2.81 -20.80 -12.93
CA SER A 95 3.65 -21.88 -12.37
C SER A 95 4.48 -21.40 -11.18
N LEU A 96 5.08 -20.21 -11.28
CA LEU A 96 5.81 -19.58 -10.17
C LEU A 96 4.87 -19.25 -9.01
N ALA A 97 3.68 -18.74 -9.30
CA ALA A 97 2.67 -18.40 -8.31
C ALA A 97 2.30 -19.57 -7.41
N LYS A 98 2.20 -20.80 -7.96
CA LYS A 98 1.97 -22.02 -7.18
C LYS A 98 3.03 -22.24 -6.11
N VAL A 99 4.32 -21.98 -6.45
CA VAL A 99 5.43 -22.08 -5.50
C VAL A 99 5.30 -21.03 -4.39
N HIS A 100 4.75 -19.87 -4.72
CA HIS A 100 4.51 -18.77 -3.76
C HIS A 100 3.18 -18.88 -3.03
N GLY A 101 2.40 -19.95 -3.23
CA GLY A 101 1.09 -20.14 -2.59
C GLY A 101 0.00 -19.20 -3.11
N VAL A 102 0.15 -18.67 -4.34
CA VAL A 102 -0.85 -17.81 -4.99
C VAL A 102 -1.62 -18.62 -6.03
N ASP A 103 -2.95 -18.58 -5.96
CA ASP A 103 -3.83 -19.14 -6.99
C ASP A 103 -3.89 -18.19 -8.19
N VAL A 104 -3.37 -18.64 -9.34
CA VAL A 104 -3.45 -17.95 -10.62
C VAL A 104 -4.04 -18.92 -11.65
N GLN A 105 -5.18 -18.54 -12.20
CA GLN A 105 -5.91 -19.32 -13.18
C GLN A 105 -5.67 -18.77 -14.57
N ILE A 106 -5.25 -19.61 -15.51
CA ILE A 106 -5.14 -19.23 -16.92
C ILE A 106 -6.49 -19.49 -17.57
N LEU A 107 -7.08 -18.45 -18.13
CA LEU A 107 -8.41 -18.48 -18.73
C LEU A 107 -8.34 -18.34 -20.25
N SER A 108 -9.19 -19.10 -20.94
CA SER A 108 -9.49 -18.95 -22.37
C SER A 108 -10.32 -17.68 -22.64
N PRO A 109 -10.40 -17.20 -23.89
CA PRO A 109 -11.27 -16.07 -24.25
C PRO A 109 -12.75 -16.30 -23.89
N ALA A 110 -13.25 -17.54 -24.00
CA ALA A 110 -14.62 -17.88 -23.63
C ALA A 110 -14.86 -17.70 -22.12
N GLU A 111 -13.98 -18.25 -21.27
CA GLU A 111 -14.04 -18.10 -19.82
C GLU A 111 -13.88 -16.66 -19.35
N LEU A 112 -13.06 -15.86 -20.08
CA LEU A 112 -12.92 -14.42 -19.84
C LEU A 112 -14.23 -13.66 -20.14
N LYS A 113 -14.93 -14.05 -21.19
CA LYS A 113 -16.20 -13.41 -21.58
C LYS A 113 -17.26 -13.55 -20.51
N ASP A 114 -17.32 -14.72 -19.85
CA ASP A 114 -18.26 -14.98 -18.75
C ASP A 114 -17.97 -14.11 -17.53
N LYS A 115 -16.70 -13.77 -17.28
CA LYS A 115 -16.27 -12.90 -16.16
C LYS A 115 -16.29 -11.42 -16.52
N LEU A 116 -16.11 -11.06 -17.80
CA LEU A 116 -15.85 -9.69 -18.28
C LEU A 116 -16.82 -9.33 -19.41
N ASN A 117 -18.10 -9.37 -19.11
CA ASN A 117 -19.18 -9.15 -20.09
C ASN A 117 -19.17 -7.78 -20.78
N LEU A 118 -18.44 -6.80 -20.24
CA LEU A 118 -18.35 -5.43 -20.77
C LEU A 118 -17.14 -5.21 -21.69
N PHE A 119 -16.24 -6.17 -21.78
CA PHE A 119 -15.00 -6.01 -22.56
C PHE A 119 -15.16 -6.56 -23.98
N ASN A 120 -14.59 -5.85 -24.94
CA ASN A 120 -14.34 -6.41 -26.25
C ASN A 120 -13.10 -7.31 -26.18
N LEU A 121 -13.27 -8.60 -26.38
CA LEU A 121 -12.22 -9.61 -26.27
C LEU A 121 -11.80 -10.17 -27.64
N ASN A 122 -12.14 -9.52 -28.76
CA ASN A 122 -11.90 -10.05 -30.11
C ASN A 122 -10.42 -10.28 -30.44
N ASP A 123 -9.52 -9.50 -29.84
CA ASP A 123 -8.06 -9.56 -30.00
C ASP A 123 -7.37 -10.21 -28.80
N VAL A 124 -8.12 -10.82 -27.89
CA VAL A 124 -7.58 -11.45 -26.69
C VAL A 124 -7.42 -12.95 -26.91
N VAL A 125 -6.21 -13.49 -26.71
CA VAL A 125 -5.89 -14.93 -26.84
C VAL A 125 -6.02 -15.70 -25.53
N GLY A 126 -6.17 -15.01 -24.40
CA GLY A 126 -6.36 -15.58 -23.07
C GLY A 126 -6.05 -14.58 -21.97
N GLY A 127 -6.07 -15.03 -20.72
CA GLY A 127 -5.76 -14.17 -19.59
C GLY A 127 -5.32 -14.94 -18.34
N ALA A 128 -4.88 -14.19 -17.35
CA ALA A 128 -4.57 -14.68 -16.02
C ALA A 128 -5.53 -14.04 -15.01
N TRP A 129 -6.23 -14.86 -14.25
CA TRP A 129 -7.15 -14.47 -13.19
C TRP A 129 -6.55 -14.78 -11.83
N ILE A 130 -6.58 -13.83 -10.91
CA ILE A 130 -6.13 -13.99 -9.53
C ILE A 130 -7.32 -13.72 -8.60
N PRO A 131 -8.01 -14.75 -8.10
CA PRO A 131 -9.27 -14.60 -7.37
C PRO A 131 -9.13 -13.81 -6.06
N LYS A 132 -7.97 -13.89 -5.41
CA LYS A 132 -7.70 -13.25 -4.12
C LYS A 132 -7.16 -11.83 -4.21
N ASP A 133 -6.93 -11.31 -5.41
CA ASP A 133 -6.67 -9.89 -5.59
C ASP A 133 -7.89 -9.07 -5.20
N GLY A 134 -7.67 -7.83 -4.82
CA GLY A 134 -8.75 -6.98 -4.36
C GLY A 134 -8.48 -5.50 -4.54
N LYS A 135 -9.38 -4.72 -4.00
CA LYS A 135 -9.26 -3.27 -3.91
C LYS A 135 -9.52 -2.80 -2.48
N ALA A 136 -8.94 -1.68 -2.10
CA ALA A 136 -9.15 -1.02 -0.82
C ALA A 136 -9.26 0.49 -1.05
N ASP A 137 -9.80 1.21 -0.08
CA ASP A 137 -9.67 2.67 -0.03
C ASP A 137 -8.34 3.02 0.66
N PRO A 138 -7.37 3.61 -0.03
CA PRO A 138 -6.05 3.86 0.55
C PRO A 138 -6.05 4.83 1.71
N ALA A 139 -6.96 5.82 1.71
CA ALA A 139 -7.11 6.76 2.80
C ALA A 139 -7.69 6.07 4.04
N ASN A 140 -8.75 5.28 3.84
CA ASN A 140 -9.38 4.52 4.92
C ASN A 140 -8.44 3.48 5.53
N VAL A 141 -7.64 2.77 4.72
CA VAL A 141 -6.60 1.86 5.23
C VAL A 141 -5.61 2.60 6.12
N ALA A 142 -5.13 3.78 5.70
CA ALA A 142 -4.19 4.55 6.51
C ALA A 142 -4.82 5.04 7.82
N ILE A 143 -6.09 5.47 7.80
CA ILE A 143 -6.84 5.90 8.98
C ILE A 143 -7.09 4.72 9.92
N ALA A 144 -7.46 3.55 9.40
CA ALA A 144 -7.67 2.34 10.20
C ALA A 144 -6.37 1.91 10.90
N LEU A 145 -5.23 1.89 10.17
CA LEU A 145 -3.92 1.63 10.77
C LEU A 145 -3.55 2.65 11.85
N ALA A 146 -3.80 3.93 11.61
CA ALA A 146 -3.57 4.99 12.60
C ALA A 146 -4.45 4.82 13.83
N LYS A 147 -5.71 4.41 13.66
CA LYS A 147 -6.62 4.11 14.76
C LYS A 147 -6.13 2.92 15.57
N GLY A 148 -5.73 1.83 14.90
CA GLY A 148 -5.15 0.67 15.54
C GLY A 148 -3.86 1.00 16.32
N ALA A 149 -2.99 1.85 15.74
CA ALA A 149 -1.81 2.36 16.43
C ALA A 149 -2.18 3.15 17.70
N LYS A 150 -3.14 4.08 17.61
CA LYS A 150 -3.64 4.84 18.77
C LYS A 150 -4.23 3.95 19.85
N ASN A 151 -5.01 2.94 19.48
CA ASN A 151 -5.57 1.96 20.42
C ASN A 151 -4.48 1.22 21.21
N ASN A 152 -3.28 1.08 20.62
CA ASN A 152 -2.09 0.48 21.25
C ASN A 152 -1.11 1.53 21.81
N GLY A 153 -1.55 2.75 22.11
CA GLY A 153 -0.79 3.75 22.83
C GLY A 153 0.11 4.67 22.01
N VAL A 154 0.10 4.56 20.67
CA VAL A 154 0.86 5.48 19.81
C VAL A 154 0.29 6.89 19.86
N LYS A 155 1.16 7.88 20.08
CA LYS A 155 0.81 9.31 19.99
C LYS A 155 0.95 9.77 18.56
N ILE A 156 -0.11 10.27 17.96
CA ILE A 156 -0.13 10.79 16.58
C ILE A 156 -0.43 12.28 16.62
N PHE A 157 0.48 13.06 16.07
CA PHE A 157 0.35 14.51 15.96
C PHE A 157 0.31 14.91 14.49
N GLU A 158 -0.76 15.58 14.13
CA GLU A 158 -0.96 16.21 12.83
C GLU A 158 -0.58 17.69 12.89
N ASP A 159 -0.34 18.30 11.74
CA ASP A 159 0.08 19.71 11.60
C ASP A 159 1.40 19.99 12.35
N VAL A 160 2.29 18.98 12.43
CA VAL A 160 3.61 19.10 13.04
C VAL A 160 4.68 18.85 12.01
N ASN A 161 5.36 19.92 11.61
CA ASN A 161 6.42 19.84 10.61
C ASN A 161 7.77 19.55 11.27
N VAL A 162 8.45 18.51 10.81
CA VAL A 162 9.86 18.24 11.19
C VAL A 162 10.76 19.12 10.33
N ILE A 163 11.55 19.96 10.98
CA ILE A 163 12.45 20.92 10.36
C ILE A 163 13.93 20.58 10.51
N GLY A 164 14.25 19.57 11.34
CA GLY A 164 15.62 19.08 11.53
C GLY A 164 15.65 17.73 12.23
N ILE A 165 16.79 17.04 12.12
CA ILE A 165 17.11 15.83 12.89
C ILE A 165 18.33 16.14 13.75
N HIS A 166 18.15 16.04 15.06
CA HIS A 166 19.24 16.26 16.01
C HIS A 166 20.15 15.04 16.08
N GLN A 167 21.46 15.28 16.02
CA GLN A 167 22.49 14.24 16.06
C GLN A 167 23.62 14.66 16.97
N GLU A 168 24.17 13.69 17.69
CA GLU A 168 25.40 13.82 18.49
C GLU A 168 26.28 12.59 18.22
N ASP A 169 27.56 12.80 17.99
CA ASP A 169 28.54 11.74 17.70
C ASP A 169 28.08 10.75 16.61
N GLY A 170 27.46 11.27 15.53
CA GLY A 170 26.95 10.46 14.42
C GLY A 170 25.70 9.62 14.72
N LYS A 171 25.09 9.81 15.88
CA LYS A 171 23.85 9.11 16.28
C LYS A 171 22.68 10.07 16.34
N VAL A 172 21.52 9.60 15.89
CA VAL A 172 20.26 10.33 16.05
C VAL A 172 19.91 10.44 17.53
N LYS A 173 19.47 11.64 17.94
CA LYS A 173 19.02 11.97 19.30
C LYS A 173 17.59 12.50 19.33
N GLY A 174 16.99 12.70 18.17
CA GLY A 174 15.61 13.16 18.08
C GLY A 174 15.33 13.98 16.84
N VAL A 175 14.20 14.66 16.85
CA VAL A 175 13.77 15.57 15.77
C VAL A 175 13.47 16.95 16.32
N GLN A 176 13.71 17.95 15.49
CA GLN A 176 13.31 19.33 15.71
C GLN A 176 12.04 19.61 14.93
N THR A 177 11.05 20.18 15.61
CA THR A 177 9.79 20.61 14.99
C THR A 177 9.58 22.11 15.22
N GLU A 178 8.62 22.70 14.52
CA GLU A 178 8.19 24.08 14.73
C GLU A 178 7.60 24.32 16.14
N LEU A 179 7.16 23.25 16.81
CA LEU A 179 6.55 23.29 18.14
C LEU A 179 7.51 22.90 19.28
N GLY A 180 8.77 22.57 18.95
CA GLY A 180 9.79 22.15 19.90
C GLY A 180 10.50 20.87 19.50
N ASN A 181 11.40 20.39 20.36
CA ASN A 181 12.21 19.21 20.11
C ASN A 181 11.59 17.96 20.74
N ILE A 182 11.72 16.84 20.05
CA ILE A 182 11.34 15.52 20.56
C ILE A 182 12.61 14.67 20.61
N GLN A 183 12.95 14.18 21.78
CA GLN A 183 14.07 13.26 21.95
C GLN A 183 13.67 11.85 21.53
N SER A 184 14.55 11.16 20.81
CA SER A 184 14.32 9.78 20.37
C SER A 184 15.65 9.13 19.96
N GLU A 185 15.83 7.89 20.30
CA GLU A 185 16.99 7.09 19.88
C GLU A 185 16.88 6.62 18.43
N VAL A 186 15.65 6.51 17.90
CA VAL A 186 15.38 6.02 16.56
C VAL A 186 14.37 6.94 15.86
N VAL A 187 14.70 7.35 14.64
CA VAL A 187 13.82 8.11 13.75
C VAL A 187 13.59 7.32 12.47
N VAL A 188 12.34 7.00 12.20
CA VAL A 188 11.95 6.29 10.97
C VAL A 188 11.44 7.28 9.93
N ASN A 189 12.23 7.51 8.89
CA ASN A 189 11.85 8.39 7.79
C ASN A 189 10.77 7.74 6.91
N ARG A 190 9.55 8.26 6.97
CA ARG A 190 8.41 7.89 6.13
C ARG A 190 7.80 9.10 5.41
N GLY A 191 8.65 10.06 5.06
CA GLY A 191 8.31 11.32 4.41
C GLY A 191 7.72 11.19 2.99
N GLY A 192 7.51 9.97 2.47
CA GLY A 192 6.94 9.76 1.14
C GLY A 192 7.80 10.41 0.07
N MET A 193 7.21 11.20 -0.82
CA MET A 193 7.94 11.93 -1.86
C MET A 193 8.94 12.96 -1.31
N TRP A 194 8.82 13.36 -0.04
CA TRP A 194 9.73 14.27 0.67
C TRP A 194 10.78 13.54 1.53
N ALA A 195 10.89 12.22 1.43
CA ALA A 195 11.84 11.44 2.22
C ALA A 195 13.30 11.82 1.94
N ARG A 196 13.60 12.34 0.74
CA ARG A 196 14.92 12.84 0.37
C ARG A 196 15.30 14.07 1.21
N GLU A 197 14.38 15.01 1.38
CA GLU A 197 14.59 16.22 2.19
C GLU A 197 14.79 15.84 3.66
N VAL A 198 13.97 14.93 4.19
CA VAL A 198 14.13 14.43 5.57
C VAL A 198 15.48 13.71 5.74
N GLY A 199 15.90 12.91 4.77
CA GLY A 199 17.23 12.26 4.80
C GLY A 199 18.37 13.27 4.86
N ARG A 200 18.27 14.38 4.10
CA ARG A 200 19.28 15.46 4.12
C ARG A 200 19.44 16.11 5.49
N MET A 201 18.35 16.21 6.28
CA MET A 201 18.43 16.73 7.66
C MET A 201 19.33 15.87 8.56
N ALA A 202 19.51 14.60 8.21
CA ALA A 202 20.41 13.66 8.89
C ALA A 202 21.73 13.43 8.14
N GLY A 203 22.04 14.21 7.11
CA GLY A 203 23.23 14.00 6.28
C GLY A 203 23.18 12.73 5.42
N VAL A 204 22.00 12.11 5.25
CA VAL A 204 21.82 10.85 4.52
C VAL A 204 21.29 11.13 3.12
N SER A 205 21.95 10.56 2.11
CA SER A 205 21.44 10.58 0.75
C SER A 205 20.39 9.49 0.54
N VAL A 206 19.15 9.91 0.27
CA VAL A 206 18.05 8.99 -0.09
C VAL A 206 17.87 9.04 -1.61
N PRO A 207 18.13 7.95 -2.36
CA PRO A 207 18.05 7.92 -3.81
C PRO A 207 16.59 7.81 -4.28
N LEU A 208 15.83 8.89 -4.07
CA LEU A 208 14.40 8.98 -4.40
C LEU A 208 14.16 10.13 -5.35
N HIS A 209 13.41 9.88 -6.40
CA HIS A 209 12.90 10.88 -7.32
C HIS A 209 11.37 10.77 -7.39
N ALA A 210 10.69 11.88 -7.13
CA ALA A 210 9.24 11.94 -7.26
C ALA A 210 8.87 12.12 -8.74
N CYS A 211 8.01 11.24 -9.26
CA CYS A 211 7.48 11.32 -10.62
C CYS A 211 5.99 11.60 -10.58
N GLU A 212 5.50 12.34 -11.57
CA GLU A 212 4.07 12.50 -11.78
C GLU A 212 3.45 11.20 -12.29
N HIS A 213 2.26 10.89 -11.80
CA HIS A 213 1.47 9.75 -12.22
C HIS A 213 0.03 10.18 -12.43
N PHE A 214 -0.51 9.91 -13.61
CA PHE A 214 -1.85 10.37 -13.99
C PHE A 214 -2.90 9.28 -13.76
N TYR A 215 -4.09 9.70 -13.33
CA TYR A 215 -5.29 8.88 -13.30
C TYR A 215 -6.52 9.78 -13.52
N PHE A 216 -7.63 9.18 -13.86
CA PHE A 216 -8.91 9.88 -13.93
C PHE A 216 -9.99 9.00 -13.30
N LEU A 217 -11.01 9.66 -12.81
CA LEU A 217 -12.23 9.02 -12.31
C LEU A 217 -13.34 9.23 -13.34
N THR A 218 -14.04 8.16 -13.66
CA THR A 218 -15.26 8.25 -14.49
C THR A 218 -16.47 8.51 -13.59
N SER A 219 -17.52 9.07 -14.17
CA SER A 219 -18.87 8.92 -13.60
C SER A 219 -19.29 7.45 -13.63
N CYS A 220 -20.41 7.11 -12.99
CA CYS A 220 -20.95 5.76 -13.05
C CYS A 220 -21.11 5.33 -14.52
N VAL A 221 -20.50 4.17 -14.84
CA VAL A 221 -20.65 3.57 -16.18
C VAL A 221 -21.94 2.74 -16.18
N PRO A 222 -22.89 3.02 -17.10
CA PRO A 222 -24.13 2.24 -17.19
C PRO A 222 -23.81 0.75 -17.40
N ASN A 223 -24.59 -0.12 -16.75
CA ASN A 223 -24.51 -1.58 -16.85
C ASN A 223 -23.22 -2.22 -16.28
N LEU A 224 -22.42 -1.47 -15.50
CA LEU A 224 -21.23 -2.06 -14.86
C LEU A 224 -21.61 -3.00 -13.72
N GLY A 225 -22.81 -2.87 -13.15
CA GLY A 225 -23.22 -3.64 -11.97
C GLY A 225 -22.32 -3.37 -10.75
N ASP A 226 -22.58 -4.10 -9.69
CA ASP A 226 -21.69 -4.16 -8.52
C ASP A 226 -20.57 -5.21 -8.76
N MET A 227 -19.62 -4.88 -9.64
CA MET A 227 -18.42 -5.71 -9.81
C MET A 227 -17.43 -5.51 -8.66
#